data_3ee4b6d14113a823026a3ceda2e8e6a2
#
_entry.id   3ee4b6d14113a823026a3ceda2e8e6a2
#
_cell.length_a   1.000
_cell.length_b   1.000
_cell.length_c   1.000
_cell.angle_alpha   90.00
_cell.angle_beta   90.00
_cell.angle_gamma   90.00
#
_symmetry.space_group_name_H-M   'P 1'
#
loop_
_entity.id
_entity.type
_entity.pdbx_description
1 polymer ?
#
loop_
_entity_poly.entity_id
_entity_poly.type
_entity_poly.pdbx_seq_one_letter_code
_entity_poly.pdbx_strand_id
1 'polypeptide(L)'
;MTSTQTTQRPPAEVRYADELARLRDADSAPKPPGWALSLDAARRFVVGDEKRGITKKFVGDPSLVDRALVTLATSRGLMLVGEPGTAKSLLSELIAAAVCGESTLTIQGGAATTEDQIKYSWNYALLVAEGPSPRSLVPAPMLRGMAEGKVVRFEEITRCPLEVQDCMLSMLSDRVMAIGELNGPDGMVFAQDGFNVIATANTRDRGVNEMSAALKRRFNFETVFPIADFDTELALVEQEAAKLLERSGVELAPKRDVLEVLVRTFRDLREGNDRLTTVMSTAEAVSVAHAVGLRGWFLRGEAGTAADVVECLAGTAAKDNAEDLARLRRYLEQHAPRRKGQQWQALHQARHLLPG
;
A
#
# COMPACT_ATOMS: atom_id res chain seq x y z
N MET A 1 8.90 19.88 27.95
CA MET A 1 7.61 19.56 27.32
C MET A 1 7.91 19.26 25.87
N THR A 2 8.11 18.01 25.52
CA THR A 2 8.33 17.55 24.15
C THR A 2 6.99 17.60 23.44
N SER A 3 6.87 18.53 22.49
CA SER A 3 5.77 18.56 21.52
C SER A 3 5.67 17.18 20.86
N THR A 4 4.64 16.41 21.16
CA THR A 4 4.26 15.23 20.41
C THR A 4 3.83 15.70 19.02
N GLN A 5 4.77 15.72 18.08
CA GLN A 5 4.44 15.96 16.67
C GLN A 5 3.46 14.84 16.25
N THR A 6 2.22 15.23 16.00
CA THR A 6 1.20 14.33 15.45
C THR A 6 1.54 14.03 14.01
N THR A 7 2.15 12.87 13.76
CA THR A 7 2.45 12.39 12.40
C THR A 7 1.16 12.03 11.69
N GLN A 8 0.94 12.54 10.48
CA GLN A 8 -0.27 12.25 9.70
C GLN A 8 -0.43 10.75 9.40
N ARG A 9 0.67 10.07 9.04
CA ARG A 9 0.71 8.64 8.78
C ARG A 9 2.00 8.03 9.37
N PRO A 10 1.98 7.59 10.63
CA PRO A 10 3.11 6.86 11.18
C PRO A 10 3.28 5.52 10.48
N PRO A 11 4.53 5.00 10.33
CA PRO A 11 4.78 3.68 9.78
C PRO A 11 4.18 2.59 10.68
N ALA A 12 4.00 1.38 10.11
CA ALA A 12 3.27 0.32 10.79
C ALA A 12 3.88 -0.09 12.15
N GLU A 13 5.19 -0.11 12.26
CA GLU A 13 5.89 -0.44 13.51
C GLU A 13 5.65 0.59 14.64
N VAL A 14 5.39 1.83 14.29
CA VAL A 14 5.03 2.89 15.24
C VAL A 14 3.53 2.86 15.54
N ARG A 15 2.72 2.73 14.49
CA ARG A 15 1.25 2.71 14.59
C ARG A 15 0.72 1.54 15.41
N TYR A 16 1.39 0.39 15.35
CA TYR A 16 1.01 -0.85 16.03
C TYR A 16 2.08 -1.33 17.02
N ALA A 17 2.82 -0.40 17.63
CA ALA A 17 3.94 -0.70 18.53
C ALA A 17 3.54 -1.63 19.68
N ASP A 18 2.37 -1.40 20.31
CA ASP A 18 1.89 -2.20 21.44
C ASP A 18 1.53 -3.63 21.01
N GLU A 19 0.97 -3.80 19.80
CA GLU A 19 0.64 -5.13 19.30
C GLU A 19 1.89 -5.92 18.92
N LEU A 20 2.87 -5.25 18.30
CA LEU A 20 4.17 -5.86 18.00
C LEU A 20 4.95 -6.22 19.26
N ALA A 21 4.87 -5.40 20.32
CA ALA A 21 5.47 -5.72 21.60
C ALA A 21 4.83 -6.97 22.22
N ARG A 22 3.50 -7.01 22.32
CA ARG A 22 2.76 -8.19 22.81
C ARG A 22 3.09 -9.48 22.04
N LEU A 23 3.19 -9.38 20.71
CA LEU A 23 3.56 -10.53 19.89
C LEU A 23 4.99 -10.98 20.19
N ARG A 24 5.96 -10.06 20.30
CA ARG A 24 7.37 -10.37 20.63
C ARG A 24 7.51 -11.06 21.98
N ASP A 25 6.80 -10.55 23.00
CA ASP A 25 6.86 -11.07 24.37
C ASP A 25 6.24 -12.48 24.47
N ALA A 26 5.24 -12.78 23.65
CA ALA A 26 4.57 -14.08 23.62
C ALA A 26 5.15 -15.09 22.61
N ASP A 27 6.11 -14.66 21.77
CA ASP A 27 6.64 -15.44 20.66
C ASP A 27 7.81 -16.33 21.09
N SER A 28 7.51 -17.56 21.43
CA SER A 28 8.49 -18.61 21.77
C SER A 28 8.84 -19.53 20.59
N ALA A 29 8.24 -19.33 19.41
CA ALA A 29 8.48 -20.17 18.25
C ALA A 29 9.83 -19.87 17.59
N PRO A 30 10.41 -20.84 16.85
CA PRO A 30 11.62 -20.61 16.07
C PRO A 30 11.43 -19.47 15.07
N LYS A 31 12.46 -18.62 14.97
CA LYS A 31 12.48 -17.47 14.05
C LYS A 31 13.48 -17.73 12.92
N PRO A 32 13.14 -17.34 11.68
CA PRO A 32 14.14 -17.26 10.63
C PRO A 32 15.29 -16.30 11.04
N PRO A 33 16.53 -16.54 10.60
CA PRO A 33 17.65 -15.69 10.91
C PRO A 33 17.38 -14.21 10.58
N GLY A 34 17.69 -13.30 11.49
CA GLY A 34 17.48 -11.86 11.34
C GLY A 34 16.03 -11.37 11.51
N TRP A 35 15.05 -12.26 11.74
CA TRP A 35 13.64 -11.85 11.92
C TRP A 35 13.33 -11.43 13.36
N ALA A 36 12.50 -10.39 13.48
CA ALA A 36 11.99 -9.93 14.77
C ALA A 36 10.93 -10.86 15.37
N LEU A 37 10.06 -11.42 14.51
CA LEU A 37 8.98 -12.34 14.88
C LEU A 37 9.12 -13.68 14.14
N SER A 38 8.56 -14.75 14.72
CA SER A 38 8.36 -16.01 14.01
C SER A 38 7.35 -15.88 12.87
N LEU A 39 7.28 -16.85 11.96
CA LEU A 39 6.29 -16.85 10.88
C LEU A 39 4.86 -16.76 11.43
N ASP A 40 4.54 -17.52 12.49
CA ASP A 40 3.21 -17.51 13.10
C ASP A 40 2.87 -16.16 13.74
N ALA A 41 3.81 -15.57 14.49
CA ALA A 41 3.60 -14.26 15.10
C ALA A 41 3.48 -13.14 14.04
N ALA A 42 4.30 -13.17 12.99
CA ALA A 42 4.21 -12.24 11.86
C ALA A 42 2.87 -12.39 11.11
N ARG A 43 2.41 -13.64 10.90
CA ARG A 43 1.08 -13.92 10.34
C ARG A 43 -0.03 -13.29 11.18
N ARG A 44 -0.02 -13.55 12.50
CA ARG A 44 -1.03 -12.99 13.43
C ARG A 44 -1.05 -11.47 13.43
N PHE A 45 0.11 -10.84 13.30
CA PHE A 45 0.19 -9.39 13.16
C PHE A 45 -0.59 -8.87 11.96
N VAL A 46 -0.51 -9.55 10.82
CA VAL A 46 -1.15 -9.14 9.56
C VAL A 46 -2.64 -9.50 9.53
N VAL A 47 -2.98 -10.76 9.83
CA VAL A 47 -4.36 -11.28 9.69
C VAL A 47 -5.22 -11.09 10.93
N GLY A 48 -4.60 -10.69 12.05
CA GLY A 48 -5.26 -10.50 13.34
C GLY A 48 -5.32 -11.77 14.20
N ASP A 49 -5.44 -11.56 15.51
CA ASP A 49 -5.72 -12.60 16.53
C ASP A 49 -6.49 -11.95 17.69
N GLU A 50 -7.81 -12.00 17.63
CA GLU A 50 -8.68 -11.37 18.62
C GLU A 50 -8.42 -11.88 20.04
N LYS A 51 -8.08 -13.17 20.22
CA LYS A 51 -7.78 -13.76 21.52
C LYS A 51 -6.56 -13.12 22.18
N ARG A 52 -5.65 -12.57 21.39
CA ARG A 52 -4.46 -11.87 21.86
C ARG A 52 -4.57 -10.35 21.74
N GLY A 53 -5.73 -9.82 21.38
CA GLY A 53 -5.93 -8.40 21.15
C GLY A 53 -5.12 -7.83 19.98
N ILE A 54 -4.86 -8.66 18.96
CA ILE A 54 -4.21 -8.24 17.71
C ILE A 54 -5.28 -7.94 16.68
N THR A 55 -5.34 -6.71 16.22
CA THR A 55 -6.35 -6.27 15.25
C THR A 55 -6.06 -6.83 13.86
N LYS A 56 -7.12 -7.13 13.10
CA LYS A 56 -7.01 -7.49 11.69
C LYS A 56 -6.63 -6.25 10.87
N LYS A 57 -5.54 -6.33 10.12
CA LYS A 57 -4.99 -5.20 9.33
C LYS A 57 -5.09 -5.40 7.84
N PHE A 58 -5.07 -6.64 7.40
CA PHE A 58 -5.22 -7.01 6.00
C PHE A 58 -6.49 -7.84 5.79
N VAL A 59 -7.32 -7.40 4.86
CA VAL A 59 -8.54 -8.08 4.44
C VAL A 59 -8.28 -8.73 3.08
N GLY A 60 -8.12 -10.05 3.09
CA GLY A 60 -7.79 -10.86 1.91
C GLY A 60 -7.65 -12.32 2.30
N ASP A 61 -7.13 -13.13 1.38
CA ASP A 61 -6.86 -14.55 1.64
C ASP A 61 -5.70 -14.71 2.64
N PRO A 62 -5.92 -15.31 3.82
CA PRO A 62 -4.85 -15.55 4.79
C PRO A 62 -3.72 -16.43 4.24
N SER A 63 -4.03 -17.35 3.31
CA SER A 63 -3.03 -18.24 2.71
C SER A 63 -2.02 -17.47 1.82
N LEU A 64 -2.41 -16.32 1.27
CA LEU A 64 -1.49 -15.40 0.59
C LEU A 64 -0.44 -14.86 1.57
N VAL A 65 -0.86 -14.47 2.76
CA VAL A 65 0.06 -14.00 3.81
C VAL A 65 1.02 -15.10 4.22
N ASP A 66 0.53 -16.34 4.36
CA ASP A 66 1.35 -17.50 4.71
C ASP A 66 2.43 -17.75 3.64
N ARG A 67 2.06 -17.76 2.35
CA ARG A 67 3.02 -17.94 1.24
C ARG A 67 4.00 -16.78 1.13
N ALA A 68 3.53 -15.54 1.36
CA ALA A 68 4.38 -14.36 1.36
C ALA A 68 5.46 -14.42 2.44
N LEU A 69 5.10 -14.79 3.68
CA LEU A 69 6.03 -14.95 4.79
C LEU A 69 7.01 -16.09 4.54
N VAL A 70 6.52 -17.26 4.06
CA VAL A 70 7.40 -18.38 3.69
C VAL A 70 8.37 -17.97 2.58
N THR A 71 7.93 -17.23 1.58
CA THR A 71 8.80 -16.71 0.51
C THR A 71 9.93 -15.87 1.08
N LEU A 72 9.65 -14.94 1.98
CA LEU A 72 10.65 -14.06 2.57
C LEU A 72 11.63 -14.78 3.50
N ALA A 73 11.26 -15.93 4.04
CA ALA A 73 12.17 -16.81 4.78
C ALA A 73 13.11 -17.61 3.87
N THR A 74 12.93 -17.55 2.56
CA THR A 74 13.83 -18.13 1.56
C THR A 74 14.81 -17.11 1.00
N SER A 75 15.66 -17.53 0.04
CA SER A 75 16.54 -16.63 -0.70
C SER A 75 15.84 -15.79 -1.78
N ARG A 76 14.54 -15.99 -2.01
CA ARG A 76 13.79 -15.26 -3.06
C ARG A 76 13.11 -14.04 -2.51
N GLY A 77 13.08 -12.96 -3.32
CA GLY A 77 12.24 -11.81 -3.06
C GLY A 77 10.74 -12.12 -3.23
N LEU A 78 9.89 -11.31 -2.63
CA LEU A 78 8.44 -11.38 -2.79
C LEU A 78 7.97 -10.33 -3.79
N MET A 79 7.22 -10.74 -4.82
CA MET A 79 6.55 -9.84 -5.77
C MET A 79 5.05 -9.85 -5.52
N LEU A 80 4.49 -8.75 -5.04
CA LEU A 80 3.06 -8.56 -4.91
C LEU A 80 2.50 -7.91 -6.18
N VAL A 81 1.69 -8.64 -6.91
CA VAL A 81 1.04 -8.16 -8.13
C VAL A 81 -0.47 -8.01 -7.91
N GLY A 82 -1.11 -7.13 -8.64
CA GLY A 82 -2.57 -6.96 -8.57
C GLY A 82 -3.03 -5.63 -9.12
N GLU A 83 -4.33 -5.41 -9.15
CA GLU A 83 -4.89 -4.14 -9.59
C GLU A 83 -4.51 -2.98 -8.65
N PRO A 84 -4.50 -1.73 -9.12
CA PRO A 84 -4.34 -0.59 -8.24
C PRO A 84 -5.37 -0.60 -7.11
N GLY A 85 -4.95 -0.21 -5.89
CA GLY A 85 -5.84 -0.11 -4.73
C GLY A 85 -6.23 -1.43 -4.05
N THR A 86 -5.57 -2.56 -4.38
CA THR A 86 -5.76 -3.86 -3.71
C THR A 86 -4.95 -4.02 -2.42
N ALA A 87 -4.42 -2.94 -1.87
CA ALA A 87 -3.66 -2.92 -0.61
C ALA A 87 -2.28 -3.62 -0.66
N LYS A 88 -1.64 -3.77 -1.83
CA LYS A 88 -0.29 -4.34 -1.97
C LYS A 88 0.74 -3.60 -1.10
N SER A 89 0.77 -2.27 -1.18
CA SER A 89 1.70 -1.43 -0.40
C SER A 89 1.43 -1.48 1.11
N LEU A 90 0.16 -1.63 1.52
CA LEU A 90 -0.17 -1.86 2.93
C LEU A 90 0.35 -3.22 3.39
N LEU A 91 0.14 -4.27 2.59
CA LEU A 91 0.60 -5.62 2.91
C LEU A 91 2.13 -5.67 3.00
N SER A 92 2.85 -5.03 2.04
CA SER A 92 4.31 -4.94 2.09
C SER A 92 4.81 -4.21 3.34
N GLU A 93 4.14 -3.11 3.74
CA GLU A 93 4.44 -2.35 4.96
C GLU A 93 4.25 -3.19 6.23
N LEU A 94 3.11 -3.87 6.35
CA LEU A 94 2.80 -4.72 7.51
C LEU A 94 3.77 -5.89 7.64
N ILE A 95 4.10 -6.56 6.53
CA ILE A 95 5.04 -7.68 6.53
C ILE A 95 6.45 -7.18 6.92
N ALA A 96 6.93 -6.09 6.34
CA ALA A 96 8.25 -5.53 6.69
C ALA A 96 8.33 -5.16 8.18
N ALA A 97 7.31 -4.48 8.72
CA ALA A 97 7.23 -4.15 10.14
C ALA A 97 7.25 -5.40 11.05
N ALA A 98 6.54 -6.47 10.66
CA ALA A 98 6.49 -7.71 11.42
C ALA A 98 7.83 -8.49 11.37
N VAL A 99 8.45 -8.54 10.19
CA VAL A 99 9.65 -9.34 9.92
C VAL A 99 10.91 -8.70 10.51
N CYS A 100 11.14 -7.42 10.22
CA CYS A 100 12.39 -6.74 10.60
C CYS A 100 12.23 -5.53 11.52
N GLY A 101 10.99 -5.22 11.95
CA GLY A 101 10.71 -4.11 12.86
C GLY A 101 10.84 -2.72 12.23
N GLU A 102 10.98 -2.65 10.91
CA GLU A 102 11.10 -1.40 10.15
C GLU A 102 10.43 -1.56 8.78
N SER A 103 9.56 -0.62 8.43
CA SER A 103 8.86 -0.61 7.15
C SER A 103 9.20 0.60 6.27
N THR A 104 10.14 1.43 6.71
CA THR A 104 10.44 2.71 6.07
C THR A 104 11.50 2.63 4.97
N LEU A 105 12.24 1.51 4.85
CA LEU A 105 13.19 1.30 3.76
C LEU A 105 12.43 1.08 2.45
N THR A 106 12.02 2.18 1.81
CA THR A 106 11.15 2.15 0.63
C THR A 106 11.81 2.84 -0.55
N ILE A 107 11.74 2.19 -1.71
CA ILE A 107 12.08 2.72 -3.02
C ILE A 107 10.76 2.88 -3.77
N GLN A 108 10.47 4.09 -4.26
CA GLN A 108 9.32 4.33 -5.12
C GLN A 108 9.74 4.28 -6.57
N GLY A 109 9.25 3.30 -7.31
CA GLY A 109 9.52 3.14 -8.73
C GLY A 109 8.85 4.23 -9.58
N GLY A 110 9.58 4.72 -10.56
CA GLY A 110 9.13 5.71 -11.54
C GLY A 110 10.07 5.79 -12.72
N ALA A 111 9.64 6.48 -13.79
CA ALA A 111 10.46 6.66 -14.99
C ALA A 111 11.77 7.43 -14.75
N ALA A 112 11.83 8.23 -13.69
CA ALA A 112 13.00 9.01 -13.31
C ALA A 112 13.81 8.37 -12.18
N THR A 113 13.46 7.16 -11.74
CA THR A 113 14.23 6.44 -10.71
C THR A 113 15.61 6.10 -11.23
N THR A 114 16.63 6.37 -10.43
CA THR A 114 18.04 6.11 -10.77
C THR A 114 18.64 5.04 -9.86
N GLU A 115 19.77 4.47 -10.28
CA GLU A 115 20.50 3.48 -9.50
C GLU A 115 20.95 4.04 -8.13
N ASP A 116 21.32 5.32 -8.07
CA ASP A 116 21.73 5.99 -6.82
C ASP A 116 20.63 6.04 -5.77
N GLN A 117 19.38 6.14 -6.20
CA GLN A 117 18.24 6.11 -5.30
C GLN A 117 17.94 4.71 -4.75
N ILE A 118 18.50 3.68 -5.37
CA ILE A 118 18.35 2.28 -5.01
C ILE A 118 19.51 1.82 -4.14
N LYS A 119 20.74 2.02 -4.60
CA LYS A 119 21.98 1.46 -4.00
C LYS A 119 22.60 2.41 -3.00
N TYR A 120 23.21 3.47 -3.46
CA TYR A 120 23.89 4.51 -2.68
C TYR A 120 24.14 5.74 -3.53
N SER A 121 24.44 6.86 -2.90
CA SER A 121 24.91 8.07 -3.52
C SER A 121 26.12 8.64 -2.77
N TRP A 122 26.63 9.77 -3.21
CA TRP A 122 27.77 10.42 -2.58
C TRP A 122 27.40 11.80 -2.01
N ASN A 123 27.92 12.11 -0.83
CA ASN A 123 27.98 13.48 -0.37
C ASN A 123 29.12 14.18 -1.16
N TYR A 124 28.74 14.90 -2.19
CA TYR A 124 29.70 15.53 -3.12
C TYR A 124 30.66 16.49 -2.44
N ALA A 125 30.26 17.21 -1.39
CA ALA A 125 31.15 18.09 -0.66
C ALA A 125 32.27 17.30 0.05
N LEU A 126 31.96 16.20 0.69
CA LEU A 126 32.94 15.30 1.31
C LEU A 126 33.77 14.56 0.24
N LEU A 127 33.14 14.11 -0.82
CA LEU A 127 33.83 13.43 -1.91
C LEU A 127 34.91 14.29 -2.55
N VAL A 128 34.67 15.59 -2.78
CA VAL A 128 35.64 16.53 -3.33
C VAL A 128 36.73 16.86 -2.28
N ALA A 129 36.38 16.97 -1.01
CA ALA A 129 37.32 17.35 0.03
C ALA A 129 38.24 16.21 0.48
N GLU A 130 37.72 14.98 0.59
CA GLU A 130 38.37 13.85 1.26
C GLU A 130 38.54 12.62 0.34
N GLY A 131 37.94 12.65 -0.86
CA GLY A 131 37.85 11.47 -1.74
C GLY A 131 36.79 10.46 -1.35
N PRO A 132 36.69 9.34 -2.12
CA PRO A 132 35.77 8.26 -1.80
C PRO A 132 36.13 7.60 -0.46
N SER A 133 35.17 7.54 0.44
CA SER A 133 35.31 6.95 1.78
C SER A 133 33.94 6.52 2.34
N PRO A 134 33.87 5.64 3.32
CA PRO A 134 32.63 5.32 4.00
C PRO A 134 31.92 6.57 4.57
N ARG A 135 32.66 7.63 4.89
CA ARG A 135 32.11 8.89 5.40
C ARG A 135 31.44 9.74 4.32
N SER A 136 31.94 9.70 3.08
CA SER A 136 31.34 10.39 1.95
C SER A 136 30.23 9.60 1.28
N LEU A 137 30.07 8.30 1.62
CA LEU A 137 29.01 7.44 1.12
C LEU A 137 27.67 7.76 1.79
N VAL A 138 26.62 7.92 0.98
CA VAL A 138 25.23 8.09 1.45
C VAL A 138 24.45 6.84 1.08
N PRO A 139 24.14 5.95 2.05
CA PRO A 139 23.46 4.72 1.77
C PRO A 139 21.99 4.95 1.37
N ALA A 140 21.57 4.37 0.26
CA ALA A 140 20.17 4.27 -0.15
C ALA A 140 19.52 2.99 0.42
N PRO A 141 18.20 2.77 0.25
CA PRO A 141 17.50 1.70 0.94
C PRO A 141 18.09 0.30 0.75
N MET A 142 18.60 -0.04 -0.44
CA MET A 142 19.18 -1.38 -0.66
C MET A 142 20.47 -1.58 0.13
N LEU A 143 21.39 -0.60 0.13
CA LEU A 143 22.61 -0.68 0.91
C LEU A 143 22.31 -0.79 2.41
N ARG A 144 21.39 0.02 2.92
CA ARG A 144 20.95 -0.07 4.32
C ARG A 144 20.33 -1.42 4.63
N GLY A 145 19.39 -1.87 3.79
CA GLY A 145 18.74 -3.16 3.97
C GLY A 145 19.72 -4.32 4.03
N MET A 146 20.72 -4.33 3.13
CA MET A 146 21.76 -5.35 3.12
C MET A 146 22.65 -5.29 4.37
N ALA A 147 23.13 -4.10 4.72
CA ALA A 147 24.05 -3.92 5.85
C ALA A 147 23.37 -4.18 7.22
N GLU A 148 22.08 -3.92 7.34
CA GLU A 148 21.33 -4.02 8.59
C GLU A 148 20.43 -5.27 8.69
N GLY A 149 20.40 -6.13 7.64
CA GLY A 149 19.53 -7.31 7.60
C GLY A 149 18.04 -6.96 7.59
N LYS A 150 17.64 -5.94 6.81
CA LYS A 150 16.27 -5.44 6.77
C LYS A 150 15.55 -5.77 5.47
N VAL A 151 14.23 -5.80 5.53
CA VAL A 151 13.38 -5.92 4.34
C VAL A 151 13.27 -4.57 3.64
N VAL A 152 13.64 -4.52 2.37
CA VAL A 152 13.49 -3.35 1.51
C VAL A 152 12.18 -3.47 0.71
N ARG A 153 11.39 -2.41 0.69
CA ARG A 153 10.15 -2.33 -0.07
C ARG A 153 10.39 -1.58 -1.37
N PHE A 154 10.17 -2.22 -2.50
CA PHE A 154 10.26 -1.58 -3.81
C PHE A 154 8.86 -1.44 -4.41
N GLU A 155 8.25 -0.28 -4.22
CA GLU A 155 6.90 -0.01 -4.72
C GLU A 155 6.92 0.34 -6.21
N GLU A 156 6.00 -0.27 -6.97
CA GLU A 156 5.81 -0.03 -8.41
C GLU A 156 7.06 -0.25 -9.26
N ILE A 157 7.80 -1.33 -9.00
CA ILE A 157 9.09 -1.64 -9.65
C ILE A 157 9.02 -1.59 -11.19
N THR A 158 7.91 -2.01 -11.79
CA THR A 158 7.70 -2.04 -13.24
C THR A 158 7.62 -0.65 -13.88
N ARG A 159 7.53 0.42 -13.10
CA ARG A 159 7.63 1.81 -13.60
C ARG A 159 9.06 2.27 -13.82
N CYS A 160 10.05 1.56 -13.25
CA CYS A 160 11.46 1.87 -13.49
C CYS A 160 11.91 1.43 -14.88
N PRO A 161 12.89 2.10 -15.49
CA PRO A 161 13.60 1.57 -16.64
C PRO A 161 14.18 0.18 -16.38
N LEU A 162 14.29 -0.64 -17.42
CA LEU A 162 14.74 -2.04 -17.28
C LEU A 162 16.15 -2.14 -16.69
N GLU A 163 17.04 -1.26 -17.13
CA GLU A 163 18.43 -1.18 -16.67
C GLU A 163 18.50 -0.91 -15.16
N VAL A 164 17.60 -0.05 -14.67
CA VAL A 164 17.49 0.28 -13.25
C VAL A 164 16.93 -0.88 -12.44
N GLN A 165 15.97 -1.65 -13.00
CA GLN A 165 15.48 -2.86 -12.37
C GLN A 165 16.60 -3.92 -12.26
N ASP A 166 17.39 -4.11 -13.32
CA ASP A 166 18.42 -5.13 -13.38
C ASP A 166 19.64 -4.85 -12.48
N CYS A 167 19.83 -3.60 -12.01
CA CYS A 167 20.88 -3.30 -11.03
C CYS A 167 20.73 -4.09 -9.71
N MET A 168 19.55 -4.64 -9.44
CA MET A 168 19.29 -5.47 -8.24
C MET A 168 19.71 -6.93 -8.38
N LEU A 169 20.13 -7.39 -9.57
CA LEU A 169 20.37 -8.82 -9.83
C LEU A 169 21.42 -9.41 -8.90
N SER A 170 22.56 -8.75 -8.71
CA SER A 170 23.62 -9.23 -7.82
C SER A 170 23.18 -9.24 -6.35
N MET A 171 22.45 -8.23 -5.93
CA MET A 171 21.95 -8.11 -4.55
C MET A 171 20.93 -9.19 -4.20
N LEU A 172 20.13 -9.62 -5.18
CA LEU A 172 19.14 -10.70 -4.99
C LEU A 172 19.71 -12.09 -5.23
N SER A 173 20.73 -12.25 -6.10
CA SER A 173 21.32 -13.54 -6.44
C SER A 173 22.45 -13.92 -5.48
N ASP A 174 23.48 -13.08 -5.47
CA ASP A 174 24.74 -13.36 -4.77
C ASP A 174 24.78 -12.70 -3.40
N ARG A 175 23.75 -11.92 -3.07
CA ARG A 175 23.64 -11.21 -1.80
C ARG A 175 24.82 -10.26 -1.55
N VAL A 176 25.33 -9.65 -2.63
CA VAL A 176 26.50 -8.77 -2.61
C VAL A 176 26.24 -7.49 -3.40
N MET A 177 26.78 -6.39 -2.91
CA MET A 177 26.83 -5.10 -3.59
C MET A 177 28.28 -4.62 -3.65
N ALA A 178 28.78 -4.35 -4.85
CA ALA A 178 30.08 -3.72 -5.03
C ALA A 178 29.93 -2.19 -5.01
N ILE A 179 30.81 -1.52 -4.30
CA ILE A 179 30.98 -0.06 -4.27
C ILE A 179 32.32 0.22 -4.94
N GLY A 180 32.30 0.40 -6.27
CA GLY A 180 33.50 0.41 -7.10
C GLY A 180 34.51 1.51 -6.80
N GLU A 181 34.06 2.59 -6.15
CA GLU A 181 34.89 3.73 -5.76
C GLU A 181 35.65 3.50 -4.44
N LEU A 182 35.26 2.49 -3.64
CA LEU A 182 35.93 2.16 -2.40
C LEU A 182 36.90 0.98 -2.62
N ASN A 183 38.04 1.05 -1.96
CA ASN A 183 39.07 0.03 -2.02
C ASN A 183 39.01 -0.91 -0.81
N GLY A 184 39.50 -2.13 -1.01
CA GLY A 184 39.60 -3.11 0.08
C GLY A 184 38.24 -3.60 0.60
N PRO A 185 38.13 -3.90 1.90
CA PRO A 185 36.92 -4.47 2.49
C PRO A 185 35.69 -3.56 2.38
N ASP A 186 35.89 -2.24 2.38
CA ASP A 186 34.78 -1.27 2.29
C ASP A 186 34.12 -1.22 0.90
N GLY A 187 34.79 -1.76 -0.14
CA GLY A 187 34.28 -1.82 -1.49
C GLY A 187 33.25 -2.93 -1.74
N MET A 188 32.98 -3.80 -0.75
CA MET A 188 32.06 -4.92 -0.87
C MET A 188 31.13 -5.00 0.31
N VAL A 189 29.84 -5.00 0.08
CA VAL A 189 28.80 -5.18 1.11
C VAL A 189 28.10 -6.51 0.90
N PHE A 190 28.14 -7.37 1.92
CA PHE A 190 27.44 -8.66 1.96
C PHE A 190 26.16 -8.49 2.78
N ALA A 191 25.06 -9.05 2.26
CA ALA A 191 23.78 -8.98 2.96
C ALA A 191 23.81 -9.73 4.28
N GLN A 192 23.37 -9.07 5.35
CA GLN A 192 23.17 -9.68 6.65
C GLN A 192 21.89 -10.53 6.68
N ASP A 193 21.81 -11.46 7.63
CA ASP A 193 20.63 -12.28 7.87
C ASP A 193 19.39 -11.39 8.08
N GLY A 194 18.27 -11.79 7.46
CA GLY A 194 17.02 -11.02 7.45
C GLY A 194 16.83 -10.11 6.25
N PHE A 195 17.90 -9.81 5.48
CA PHE A 195 17.74 -9.02 4.26
C PHE A 195 16.89 -9.75 3.22
N ASN A 196 15.86 -9.07 2.74
CA ASN A 196 15.09 -9.48 1.58
C ASN A 196 14.40 -8.29 0.93
N VAL A 197 13.71 -8.51 -0.19
CA VAL A 197 12.99 -7.46 -0.95
C VAL A 197 11.54 -7.87 -1.13
N ILE A 198 10.63 -6.92 -0.84
CA ILE A 198 9.23 -6.99 -1.26
C ILE A 198 9.04 -5.97 -2.36
N ALA A 199 8.75 -6.43 -3.57
CA ALA A 199 8.42 -5.55 -4.68
C ALA A 199 6.92 -5.57 -4.96
N THR A 200 6.38 -4.44 -5.46
CA THR A 200 4.99 -4.35 -5.91
C THR A 200 4.92 -3.97 -7.37
N ALA A 201 3.89 -4.47 -8.07
CA ALA A 201 3.59 -4.10 -9.44
C ALA A 201 2.08 -4.08 -9.69
N ASN A 202 1.64 -3.17 -10.57
CA ASN A 202 0.25 -3.12 -11.01
C ASN A 202 0.08 -3.93 -12.29
N THR A 203 -0.96 -4.75 -12.35
CA THR A 203 -1.24 -5.61 -13.52
C THR A 203 -1.88 -4.86 -14.70
N ARG A 204 -2.40 -3.65 -14.48
CA ARG A 204 -3.15 -2.87 -15.49
C ARG A 204 -2.51 -1.55 -15.90
N ASP A 205 -1.35 -1.20 -15.37
CA ASP A 205 -0.72 0.07 -15.72
C ASP A 205 -0.24 0.05 -17.18
N ARG A 206 -0.61 1.09 -17.93
CA ARG A 206 -0.06 1.33 -19.28
C ARG A 206 1.30 2.01 -19.14
N GLY A 207 2.26 1.62 -19.99
CA GLY A 207 3.61 2.22 -19.99
C GLY A 207 4.53 1.68 -18.89
N VAL A 208 4.25 0.49 -18.37
CA VAL A 208 5.17 -0.25 -17.50
C VAL A 208 6.21 -0.99 -18.31
N ASN A 209 7.43 -1.03 -17.80
CA ASN A 209 8.50 -1.84 -18.37
C ASN A 209 8.31 -3.30 -17.91
N GLU A 210 8.40 -4.24 -18.84
CA GLU A 210 8.44 -5.64 -18.45
C GLU A 210 9.76 -5.93 -17.70
N MET A 211 9.65 -6.67 -16.60
CA MET A 211 10.84 -7.14 -15.90
C MET A 211 11.60 -8.14 -16.77
N SER A 212 12.93 -8.11 -16.70
CA SER A 212 13.78 -9.13 -17.34
C SER A 212 13.48 -10.53 -16.80
N ALA A 213 13.66 -11.55 -17.64
CA ALA A 213 13.49 -12.94 -17.21
C ALA A 213 14.47 -13.30 -16.07
N ALA A 214 15.66 -12.67 -16.06
CA ALA A 214 16.64 -12.84 -15.00
C ALA A 214 16.10 -12.32 -13.66
N LEU A 215 15.53 -11.14 -13.63
CA LEU A 215 14.97 -10.54 -12.42
C LEU A 215 13.69 -11.27 -11.95
N LYS A 216 12.80 -11.65 -12.88
CA LYS A 216 11.59 -12.44 -12.57
C LYS A 216 11.93 -13.73 -11.81
N ARG A 217 13.03 -14.41 -12.16
CA ARG A 217 13.46 -15.64 -11.48
C ARG A 217 13.93 -15.44 -10.03
N ARG A 218 14.19 -14.22 -9.57
CA ARG A 218 14.61 -13.90 -8.20
C ARG A 218 13.44 -13.62 -7.28
N PHE A 219 12.23 -13.54 -7.81
CA PHE A 219 11.01 -13.32 -7.06
C PHE A 219 10.05 -14.51 -7.10
N ASN A 220 9.34 -14.72 -6.01
CA ASN A 220 8.08 -15.46 -6.00
C ASN A 220 6.93 -14.47 -6.11
N PHE A 221 5.96 -14.78 -6.96
CA PHE A 221 4.84 -13.88 -7.26
C PHE A 221 3.60 -14.29 -6.48
N GLU A 222 2.98 -13.32 -5.83
CA GLU A 222 1.69 -13.46 -5.16
C GLU A 222 0.71 -12.42 -5.69
N THR A 223 -0.48 -12.86 -6.07
CA THR A 223 -1.51 -11.96 -6.60
C THR A 223 -2.45 -11.51 -5.49
N VAL A 224 -2.54 -10.20 -5.29
CA VAL A 224 -3.49 -9.58 -4.35
C VAL A 224 -4.74 -9.20 -5.12
N PHE A 225 -5.81 -9.95 -4.89
CA PHE A 225 -7.09 -9.74 -5.53
C PHE A 225 -7.93 -8.67 -4.82
N PRO A 226 -8.84 -7.97 -5.53
CA PRO A 226 -9.88 -7.16 -4.90
C PRO A 226 -10.75 -8.01 -3.95
N ILE A 227 -11.35 -7.37 -2.96
CA ILE A 227 -12.27 -8.04 -2.02
C ILE A 227 -13.51 -8.50 -2.79
N ALA A 228 -13.73 -9.82 -2.86
CA ALA A 228 -14.84 -10.41 -3.62
C ALA A 228 -16.18 -10.27 -2.88
N ASP A 229 -16.19 -10.44 -1.55
CA ASP A 229 -17.40 -10.36 -0.75
C ASP A 229 -17.81 -8.91 -0.48
N PHE A 230 -19.08 -8.60 -0.78
CA PHE A 230 -19.63 -7.24 -0.63
C PHE A 230 -19.68 -6.78 0.84
N ASP A 231 -20.16 -7.63 1.72
CA ASP A 231 -20.33 -7.26 3.13
C ASP A 231 -18.97 -7.03 3.81
N THR A 232 -17.98 -7.82 3.41
CA THR A 232 -16.59 -7.64 3.85
C THR A 232 -16.01 -6.31 3.34
N GLU A 233 -16.24 -5.96 2.07
CA GLU A 233 -15.78 -4.68 1.50
C GLU A 233 -16.47 -3.49 2.18
N LEU A 234 -17.79 -3.57 2.37
CA LEU A 234 -18.57 -2.55 3.06
C LEU A 234 -18.11 -2.34 4.51
N ALA A 235 -17.92 -3.44 5.25
CA ALA A 235 -17.42 -3.36 6.63
C ALA A 235 -16.03 -2.73 6.72
N LEU A 236 -15.14 -3.03 5.76
CA LEU A 236 -13.82 -2.40 5.69
C LEU A 236 -13.92 -0.90 5.39
N VAL A 237 -14.74 -0.50 4.42
CA VAL A 237 -14.93 0.91 4.08
C VAL A 237 -15.51 1.67 5.27
N GLU A 238 -16.51 1.12 5.94
CA GLU A 238 -17.12 1.69 7.15
C GLU A 238 -16.08 1.88 8.27
N GLN A 239 -15.29 0.84 8.56
CA GLN A 239 -14.27 0.87 9.61
C GLN A 239 -13.16 1.87 9.31
N GLU A 240 -12.60 1.87 8.10
CA GLU A 240 -11.48 2.75 7.76
C GLU A 240 -11.94 4.21 7.60
N ALA A 241 -13.13 4.45 7.03
CA ALA A 241 -13.71 5.79 6.98
C ALA A 241 -13.98 6.33 8.38
N ALA A 242 -14.53 5.53 9.30
CA ALA A 242 -14.77 5.94 10.69
C ALA A 242 -13.48 6.40 11.39
N LYS A 243 -12.38 5.67 11.24
CA LYS A 243 -11.06 6.07 11.79
C LYS A 243 -10.58 7.42 11.24
N LEU A 244 -10.77 7.65 9.94
CA LEU A 244 -10.40 8.92 9.31
C LEU A 244 -11.29 10.07 9.77
N LEU A 245 -12.59 9.85 9.89
CA LEU A 245 -13.56 10.83 10.36
C LEU A 245 -13.30 11.23 11.81
N GLU A 246 -13.07 10.26 12.69
CA GLU A 246 -12.70 10.51 14.09
C GLU A 246 -11.45 11.39 14.20
N ARG A 247 -10.40 11.06 13.45
CA ARG A 247 -9.18 11.86 13.40
C ARG A 247 -9.38 13.27 12.86
N SER A 248 -10.38 13.46 12.01
CA SER A 248 -10.76 14.76 11.43
C SER A 248 -11.71 15.54 12.33
N GLY A 249 -12.12 15.02 13.48
CA GLY A 249 -13.06 15.67 14.39
C GLY A 249 -14.51 15.68 13.89
N VAL A 250 -14.90 14.72 13.08
CA VAL A 250 -16.27 14.54 12.61
C VAL A 250 -17.06 13.76 13.65
N GLU A 251 -18.13 14.37 14.20
CA GLU A 251 -18.96 13.76 15.24
C GLU A 251 -20.11 12.91 14.65
N LEU A 252 -20.59 13.26 13.45
CA LEU A 252 -21.68 12.57 12.77
C LEU A 252 -21.18 11.91 11.47
N ALA A 253 -20.82 10.63 11.56
CA ALA A 253 -20.42 9.83 10.40
C ALA A 253 -21.61 9.57 9.44
N PRO A 254 -21.36 9.34 8.15
CA PRO A 254 -22.38 8.86 7.20
C PRO A 254 -23.02 7.57 7.70
N LYS A 255 -24.33 7.44 7.51
CA LYS A 255 -25.05 6.22 7.88
C LYS A 255 -24.63 5.04 7.00
N ARG A 256 -24.73 3.82 7.54
CA ARG A 256 -24.38 2.58 6.84
C ARG A 256 -25.10 2.44 5.49
N ASP A 257 -26.37 2.83 5.37
CA ASP A 257 -27.14 2.76 4.13
C ASP A 257 -26.58 3.70 3.03
N VAL A 258 -26.00 4.84 3.40
CA VAL A 258 -25.27 5.75 2.48
C VAL A 258 -23.96 5.09 2.02
N LEU A 259 -23.20 4.48 2.94
CA LEU A 259 -21.97 3.75 2.62
C LEU A 259 -22.26 2.52 1.76
N GLU A 260 -23.37 1.83 1.98
CA GLU A 260 -23.80 0.71 1.15
C GLU A 260 -24.03 1.14 -0.30
N VAL A 261 -24.73 2.24 -0.52
CA VAL A 261 -24.94 2.80 -1.87
C VAL A 261 -23.62 3.20 -2.52
N LEU A 262 -22.72 3.81 -1.75
CA LEU A 262 -21.38 4.17 -2.23
C LEU A 262 -20.59 2.94 -2.69
N VAL A 263 -20.42 1.93 -1.82
CA VAL A 263 -19.62 0.74 -2.12
C VAL A 263 -20.21 -0.04 -3.29
N ARG A 264 -21.55 -0.13 -3.37
CA ARG A 264 -22.22 -0.79 -4.48
C ARG A 264 -22.03 -0.05 -5.78
N THR A 265 -22.08 1.28 -5.77
CA THR A 265 -21.76 2.11 -6.94
C THR A 265 -20.33 1.88 -7.42
N PHE A 266 -19.37 1.80 -6.49
CA PHE A 266 -17.98 1.48 -6.83
C PHE A 266 -17.83 0.11 -7.49
N ARG A 267 -18.52 -0.90 -6.98
CA ARG A 267 -18.48 -2.25 -7.58
C ARG A 267 -19.11 -2.29 -8.96
N ASP A 268 -20.30 -1.70 -9.11
CA ASP A 268 -20.99 -1.66 -10.40
C ASP A 268 -20.15 -0.95 -11.47
N LEU A 269 -19.49 0.16 -11.10
CA LEU A 269 -18.60 0.92 -12.01
C LEU A 269 -17.24 0.26 -12.22
N ARG A 270 -16.84 -0.68 -11.38
CA ARG A 270 -15.62 -1.50 -11.54
C ARG A 270 -15.85 -2.71 -12.47
N GLU A 271 -16.99 -3.35 -12.36
CA GLU A 271 -17.26 -4.68 -12.95
C GLU A 271 -18.39 -4.68 -13.98
N GLY A 272 -19.28 -3.65 -14.00
CA GLY A 272 -20.48 -3.58 -14.81
C GLY A 272 -20.26 -3.13 -16.26
N ASN A 273 -21.37 -3.02 -17.00
CA ASN A 273 -21.38 -2.57 -18.39
C ASN A 273 -20.94 -1.10 -18.57
N ASP A 274 -21.18 -0.27 -17.54
CA ASP A 274 -20.72 1.14 -17.48
C ASP A 274 -19.36 1.25 -16.77
N ARG A 275 -18.54 0.20 -16.85
CA ARG A 275 -17.21 0.17 -16.25
C ARG A 275 -16.39 1.38 -16.66
N LEU A 276 -15.84 2.08 -15.64
CA LEU A 276 -14.95 3.21 -15.85
C LEU A 276 -13.55 2.75 -16.27
N THR A 277 -12.85 3.61 -16.98
CA THR A 277 -11.43 3.42 -17.28
C THR A 277 -10.58 3.68 -16.05
N THR A 278 -11.04 4.62 -15.19
CA THR A 278 -10.48 4.87 -13.87
C THR A 278 -10.70 3.67 -12.94
N VAL A 279 -9.70 3.37 -12.13
CA VAL A 279 -9.81 2.27 -11.17
C VAL A 279 -10.72 2.68 -10.02
N MET A 280 -11.75 1.89 -9.77
CA MET A 280 -12.71 2.06 -8.67
C MET A 280 -12.31 1.14 -7.51
N SER A 281 -11.23 1.49 -6.81
CA SER A 281 -10.67 0.65 -5.75
C SER A 281 -11.38 0.85 -4.40
N THR A 282 -11.25 -0.14 -3.50
CA THR A 282 -11.73 -0.03 -2.12
C THR A 282 -11.06 1.14 -1.37
N ALA A 283 -9.79 1.44 -1.65
CA ALA A 283 -9.09 2.58 -1.06
C ALA A 283 -9.71 3.93 -1.49
N GLU A 284 -10.12 4.04 -2.75
CA GLU A 284 -10.85 5.22 -3.23
C GLU A 284 -12.26 5.30 -2.63
N ALA A 285 -12.95 4.17 -2.44
CA ALA A 285 -14.23 4.13 -1.73
C ALA A 285 -14.11 4.65 -0.29
N VAL A 286 -13.06 4.27 0.44
CA VAL A 286 -12.74 4.82 1.77
C VAL A 286 -12.51 6.34 1.70
N SER A 287 -11.78 6.80 0.71
CA SER A 287 -11.52 8.25 0.54
C SER A 287 -12.79 9.05 0.25
N VAL A 288 -13.68 8.51 -0.58
CA VAL A 288 -14.99 9.13 -0.85
C VAL A 288 -15.88 9.09 0.39
N ALA A 289 -15.93 7.98 1.12
CA ALA A 289 -16.69 7.88 2.37
C ALA A 289 -16.22 8.91 3.41
N HIS A 290 -14.90 9.12 3.53
CA HIS A 290 -14.32 10.17 4.37
C HIS A 290 -14.75 11.56 3.89
N ALA A 291 -14.63 11.87 2.58
CA ALA A 291 -15.03 13.16 2.01
C ALA A 291 -16.53 13.44 2.22
N VAL A 292 -17.39 12.44 2.07
CA VAL A 292 -18.83 12.51 2.34
C VAL A 292 -19.11 12.91 3.79
N GLY A 293 -18.41 12.31 4.75
CA GLY A 293 -18.54 12.67 6.16
C GLY A 293 -18.05 14.08 6.48
N LEU A 294 -16.87 14.46 5.95
CA LEU A 294 -16.35 15.83 6.08
C LEU A 294 -17.31 16.87 5.52
N ARG A 295 -17.86 16.60 4.33
CA ARG A 295 -18.80 17.50 3.67
C ARG A 295 -20.09 17.67 4.48
N GLY A 296 -20.66 16.58 4.99
CA GLY A 296 -21.84 16.63 5.86
C GLY A 296 -21.57 17.45 7.11
N TRP A 297 -20.54 17.12 7.84
CA TRP A 297 -20.24 17.74 9.13
C TRP A 297 -19.79 19.20 9.03
N PHE A 298 -18.74 19.49 8.27
CA PHE A 298 -18.15 20.83 8.25
C PHE A 298 -18.91 21.85 7.41
N LEU A 299 -19.74 21.42 6.43
CA LEU A 299 -20.51 22.35 5.62
C LEU A 299 -21.96 22.54 6.12
N ARG A 300 -22.53 21.52 6.82
CA ARG A 300 -23.95 21.57 7.23
C ARG A 300 -24.20 21.24 8.70
N GLY A 301 -23.22 20.71 9.43
CA GLY A 301 -23.41 20.22 10.80
C GLY A 301 -24.25 18.94 10.87
N GLU A 302 -24.30 18.15 9.79
CA GLU A 302 -25.12 16.96 9.65
C GLU A 302 -24.27 15.75 9.18
N ALA A 303 -24.85 14.55 9.26
CA ALA A 303 -24.23 13.38 8.64
C ALA A 303 -24.21 13.50 7.11
N GLY A 304 -23.17 12.95 6.49
CA GLY A 304 -23.06 12.88 5.03
C GLY A 304 -24.20 12.05 4.40
N THR A 305 -24.67 12.46 3.22
CA THR A 305 -25.84 11.95 2.51
C THR A 305 -25.49 11.33 1.16
N ALA A 306 -26.45 10.69 0.50
CA ALA A 306 -26.29 10.18 -0.87
C ALA A 306 -26.03 11.31 -1.90
N ALA A 307 -26.50 12.53 -1.65
CA ALA A 307 -26.17 13.67 -2.50
C ALA A 307 -24.68 14.04 -2.42
N ASP A 308 -24.11 14.01 -1.21
CA ASP A 308 -22.67 14.20 -1.02
C ASP A 308 -21.84 13.11 -1.71
N VAL A 309 -22.35 11.88 -1.80
CA VAL A 309 -21.69 10.81 -2.56
C VAL A 309 -21.53 11.21 -4.02
N VAL A 310 -22.58 11.76 -4.66
CA VAL A 310 -22.51 12.18 -6.08
C VAL A 310 -21.46 13.27 -6.29
N GLU A 311 -21.44 14.29 -5.44
CA GLU A 311 -20.47 15.38 -5.56
C GLU A 311 -19.02 14.93 -5.31
N CYS A 312 -18.83 14.03 -4.33
CA CYS A 312 -17.49 13.50 -4.04
C CYS A 312 -17.01 12.46 -5.07
N LEU A 313 -17.94 11.75 -5.73
CA LEU A 313 -17.62 10.77 -6.76
C LEU A 313 -16.99 11.39 -8.01
N ALA A 314 -17.46 12.55 -8.44
CA ALA A 314 -17.01 13.15 -9.70
C ALA A 314 -15.50 13.32 -9.77
N GLY A 315 -14.89 13.89 -8.73
CA GLY A 315 -13.44 14.10 -8.66
C GLY A 315 -12.62 12.80 -8.49
N THR A 316 -13.23 11.75 -7.94
CA THR A 316 -12.54 10.47 -7.70
C THR A 316 -12.73 9.51 -8.87
N ALA A 317 -13.95 9.38 -9.39
CA ALA A 317 -14.32 8.40 -10.39
C ALA A 317 -14.01 8.86 -11.82
N ALA A 318 -14.39 10.09 -12.16
CA ALA A 318 -14.20 10.61 -13.51
C ALA A 318 -12.88 11.38 -13.68
N LYS A 319 -12.39 12.01 -12.60
CA LYS A 319 -11.19 12.87 -12.61
C LYS A 319 -11.29 13.90 -13.76
N ASP A 320 -10.39 13.84 -14.72
CA ASP A 320 -10.34 14.66 -15.95
C ASP A 320 -10.85 13.93 -17.20
N ASN A 321 -11.44 12.73 -17.05
CA ASN A 321 -11.88 11.89 -18.14
C ASN A 321 -13.38 12.12 -18.46
N ALA A 322 -13.66 12.82 -19.57
CA ALA A 322 -15.02 13.12 -20.01
C ALA A 322 -15.85 11.86 -20.33
N GLU A 323 -15.22 10.78 -20.83
CA GLU A 323 -15.89 9.50 -21.09
C GLU A 323 -16.34 8.82 -19.81
N ASP A 324 -15.47 8.79 -18.78
CA ASP A 324 -15.81 8.24 -17.47
C ASP A 324 -16.89 9.09 -16.78
N LEU A 325 -16.89 10.41 -16.95
CA LEU A 325 -17.96 11.28 -16.48
C LEU A 325 -19.30 10.96 -17.16
N ALA A 326 -19.28 10.74 -18.48
CA ALA A 326 -20.49 10.37 -19.23
C ALA A 326 -21.01 8.99 -18.79
N ARG A 327 -20.14 8.04 -18.50
CA ARG A 327 -20.52 6.71 -17.98
C ARG A 327 -21.10 6.81 -16.57
N LEU A 328 -20.51 7.62 -15.70
CA LEU A 328 -21.02 7.88 -14.35
C LEU A 328 -22.42 8.52 -14.41
N ARG A 329 -22.65 9.50 -15.29
CA ARG A 329 -23.99 10.08 -15.53
C ARG A 329 -24.99 9.01 -15.95
N ARG A 330 -24.65 8.22 -16.94
CA ARG A 330 -25.51 7.12 -17.45
C ARG A 330 -25.85 6.13 -16.34
N TYR A 331 -24.87 5.78 -15.50
CA TYR A 331 -25.11 4.93 -14.35
C TYR A 331 -26.13 5.53 -13.39
N LEU A 332 -25.99 6.81 -13.02
CA LEU A 332 -26.91 7.50 -12.12
C LEU A 332 -28.31 7.67 -12.73
N GLU A 333 -28.43 7.82 -14.05
CA GLU A 333 -29.70 7.96 -14.77
C GLU A 333 -30.43 6.64 -14.97
N GLN A 334 -29.71 5.57 -15.31
CA GLN A 334 -30.32 4.34 -15.78
C GLN A 334 -30.26 3.19 -14.76
N HIS A 335 -29.24 3.12 -13.93
CA HIS A 335 -29.04 2.02 -12.97
C HIS A 335 -29.50 2.37 -11.55
N ALA A 336 -29.18 3.55 -11.05
CA ALA A 336 -29.58 3.98 -9.70
C ALA A 336 -31.10 3.90 -9.48
N PRO A 337 -31.98 4.40 -10.38
CA PRO A 337 -33.44 4.36 -10.16
C PRO A 337 -34.05 2.95 -10.22
N ARG A 338 -33.34 1.95 -10.78
CA ARG A 338 -33.81 0.55 -10.80
C ARG A 338 -33.62 -0.15 -9.47
N ARG A 339 -32.82 0.41 -8.58
CA ARG A 339 -32.56 -0.14 -7.25
C ARG A 339 -33.60 0.38 -6.26
N LYS A 340 -34.00 -0.49 -5.34
CA LYS A 340 -34.96 -0.14 -4.28
C LYS A 340 -34.25 0.50 -3.09
N GLY A 341 -34.85 1.52 -2.51
CA GLY A 341 -34.40 2.17 -1.28
C GLY A 341 -34.28 3.69 -1.41
N GLN A 342 -34.47 4.39 -0.28
CA GLN A 342 -34.49 5.85 -0.22
C GLN A 342 -33.17 6.46 -0.66
N GLN A 343 -32.04 5.85 -0.29
CA GLN A 343 -30.70 6.37 -0.64
C GLN A 343 -30.42 6.26 -2.15
N TRP A 344 -30.92 5.23 -2.83
CA TRP A 344 -30.82 5.11 -4.29
C TRP A 344 -31.65 6.18 -5.01
N GLN A 345 -32.84 6.48 -4.49
CA GLN A 345 -33.66 7.58 -5.02
C GLN A 345 -32.97 8.95 -4.81
N ALA A 346 -32.39 9.16 -3.61
CA ALA A 346 -31.63 10.37 -3.31
C ALA A 346 -30.38 10.50 -4.22
N LEU A 347 -29.66 9.42 -4.44
CA LEU A 347 -28.51 9.36 -5.37
C LEU A 347 -28.93 9.75 -6.80
N HIS A 348 -30.04 9.16 -7.29
CA HIS A 348 -30.57 9.49 -8.62
C HIS A 348 -31.00 10.97 -8.72
N GLN A 349 -31.71 11.49 -7.71
CA GLN A 349 -32.14 12.89 -7.68
C GLN A 349 -30.96 13.86 -7.70
N ALA A 350 -29.86 13.52 -7.01
CA ALA A 350 -28.65 14.31 -6.92
C ALA A 350 -27.77 14.30 -8.19
N ARG A 351 -28.10 13.52 -9.22
CA ARG A 351 -27.29 13.40 -10.45
C ARG A 351 -26.95 14.72 -11.15
N HIS A 352 -27.81 15.74 -10.97
CA HIS A 352 -27.60 17.09 -11.51
C HIS A 352 -26.42 17.82 -10.86
N LEU A 353 -25.90 17.33 -9.73
CA LEU A 353 -24.72 17.86 -9.04
C LEU A 353 -23.40 17.43 -9.69
N LEU A 354 -23.44 16.51 -10.65
CA LEU A 354 -22.25 16.20 -11.46
C LEU A 354 -21.86 17.41 -12.31
N PRO A 355 -20.54 17.70 -12.42
CA PRO A 355 -20.07 18.80 -13.26
C PRO A 355 -20.55 18.63 -14.71
N GLY A 356 -20.78 19.77 -15.39
CA GLY A 356 -21.34 19.86 -16.73
C GLY A 356 -20.49 19.18 -17.81
#